data_bcad2b9a9920d7b14f7e00acf0b77ba2
#
_entry.id   bcad2b9a9920d7b14f7e00acf0b77ba2
#
_cell.length_a   1.000
_cell.length_b   1.000
_cell.length_c   1.000
_cell.angle_alpha   90.00
_cell.angle_beta   90.00
_cell.angle_gamma   90.00
#
_symmetry.space_group_name_H-M   'P 1'
#
loop_
_entity.id
_entity.type
_entity.pdbx_description
1 polymer ?
#
loop_
_entity_poly.entity_id
_entity_poly.type
_entity_poly.pdbx_seq_one_letter_code
_entity_poly.pdbx_strand_id
1 'polypeptide(L)'
;EEIKEVRAGDIAATVGLSGVTTGDTLCSEAHQVILDTIIFPEPVVNATIEPKLTVDHDKLDEVLAKMASEDPTFKINEDTNTGQTIISGMGELHLEVIRERIRREFNLNTKMGKPRVAYHETVRIAAEGEEEYIKQAAGKNQHGHVVLEVAPLQRREKQEKFRFKTTIKPQIIPVDFYKAIELGLKEAMEVGVLAGYPVIYV
;
A
#
# COMPACT_ATOMS: atom_id res chain seq x y z
N GLU A 1 -40.39 -15.06 -5.54
CA GLU A 1 -41.06 -15.85 -6.56
C GLU A 1 -40.15 -16.05 -7.75
N GLU A 2 -40.03 -17.26 -8.24
CA GLU A 2 -39.16 -17.58 -9.37
C GLU A 2 -39.88 -17.21 -10.67
N ILE A 3 -39.25 -16.39 -11.51
CA ILE A 3 -39.84 -15.91 -12.77
C ILE A 3 -39.04 -16.45 -13.96
N LYS A 4 -39.70 -16.69 -15.09
CA LYS A 4 -39.09 -17.26 -16.28
C LYS A 4 -38.70 -16.20 -17.32
N GLU A 5 -39.23 -15.01 -17.19
CA GLU A 5 -39.01 -13.91 -18.17
C GLU A 5 -38.96 -12.58 -17.44
N VAL A 6 -38.06 -11.71 -17.86
CA VAL A 6 -37.91 -10.33 -17.40
C VAL A 6 -38.07 -9.42 -18.61
N ARG A 7 -38.92 -8.39 -18.51
CA ARG A 7 -39.18 -7.44 -19.59
C ARG A 7 -38.57 -6.06 -19.30
N ALA A 8 -38.50 -5.24 -20.31
CA ALA A 8 -38.02 -3.85 -20.18
C ALA A 8 -38.86 -3.10 -19.14
N GLY A 9 -38.18 -2.52 -18.14
CA GLY A 9 -38.79 -1.84 -16.99
C GLY A 9 -38.94 -2.68 -15.74
N ASP A 10 -38.77 -4.00 -15.82
CA ASP A 10 -38.80 -4.88 -14.65
C ASP A 10 -37.50 -4.81 -13.83
N ILE A 11 -37.66 -5.07 -12.53
CA ILE A 11 -36.56 -5.26 -11.58
C ILE A 11 -36.54 -6.71 -11.12
N ALA A 12 -35.47 -7.40 -11.35
CA ALA A 12 -35.33 -8.80 -10.99
C ALA A 12 -33.97 -9.10 -10.34
N ALA A 13 -33.92 -10.14 -9.53
CA ALA A 13 -32.68 -10.67 -8.97
C ALA A 13 -32.24 -11.91 -9.75
N THR A 14 -30.95 -12.05 -9.99
CA THR A 14 -30.37 -13.25 -10.59
C THR A 14 -29.15 -13.72 -9.79
N VAL A 15 -28.80 -14.99 -9.95
CA VAL A 15 -27.65 -15.62 -9.31
C VAL A 15 -26.76 -16.25 -10.38
N GLY A 16 -25.47 -16.46 -10.05
CA GLY A 16 -24.53 -17.15 -10.95
C GLY A 16 -23.83 -16.25 -11.99
N LEU A 17 -23.99 -14.94 -11.91
CA LEU A 17 -23.22 -14.00 -12.71
C LEU A 17 -21.83 -13.85 -12.10
N SER A 18 -20.78 -14.17 -12.86
CA SER A 18 -19.38 -13.94 -12.49
C SER A 18 -18.80 -12.77 -13.25
N GLY A 19 -17.95 -11.96 -12.58
CA GLY A 19 -17.25 -10.83 -13.21
C GLY A 19 -18.15 -9.61 -13.50
N VAL A 20 -19.30 -9.50 -12.81
CA VAL A 20 -20.23 -8.37 -12.90
C VAL A 20 -20.18 -7.56 -11.60
N THR A 21 -20.06 -6.25 -11.71
CA THR A 21 -20.04 -5.33 -10.59
C THR A 21 -21.22 -4.36 -10.63
N THR A 22 -21.47 -3.67 -9.52
CA THR A 22 -22.52 -2.66 -9.44
C THR A 22 -22.28 -1.53 -10.45
N GLY A 23 -23.26 -1.28 -11.33
CA GLY A 23 -23.18 -0.28 -12.39
C GLY A 23 -22.86 -0.84 -13.78
N ASP A 24 -22.53 -2.13 -13.88
CA ASP A 24 -22.28 -2.76 -15.17
C ASP A 24 -23.57 -2.92 -15.99
N THR A 25 -23.45 -2.77 -17.31
CA THR A 25 -24.55 -2.98 -18.23
C THR A 25 -24.51 -4.41 -18.77
N LEU A 26 -25.60 -5.13 -18.62
CA LEU A 26 -25.82 -6.44 -19.23
C LEU A 26 -26.61 -6.26 -20.55
N CYS A 27 -26.07 -6.76 -21.65
CA CYS A 27 -26.72 -6.68 -22.95
C CYS A 27 -26.56 -7.99 -23.73
N SER A 28 -27.34 -8.14 -24.82
CA SER A 28 -27.16 -9.28 -25.74
C SER A 28 -25.96 -9.02 -26.67
N GLU A 29 -25.32 -10.10 -27.12
CA GLU A 29 -24.21 -10.02 -28.10
C GLU A 29 -24.63 -9.35 -29.39
N ALA A 30 -25.88 -9.51 -29.82
CA ALA A 30 -26.41 -8.95 -31.05
C ALA A 30 -26.67 -7.43 -30.96
N HIS A 31 -26.90 -6.90 -29.78
CA HIS A 31 -27.22 -5.49 -29.55
C HIS A 31 -26.41 -5.00 -28.35
N GLN A 32 -25.16 -4.64 -28.60
CA GLN A 32 -24.26 -4.13 -27.57
C GLN A 32 -24.57 -2.66 -27.28
N VAL A 33 -25.07 -2.39 -26.09
CA VAL A 33 -25.35 -1.02 -25.60
C VAL A 33 -24.74 -0.90 -24.21
N ILE A 34 -24.02 0.20 -23.98
CA ILE A 34 -23.54 0.57 -22.65
C ILE A 34 -24.39 1.75 -22.18
N LEU A 35 -25.04 1.60 -21.03
CA LEU A 35 -25.78 2.68 -20.38
C LEU A 35 -24.81 3.60 -19.65
N ASP A 36 -25.28 4.79 -19.27
CA ASP A 36 -24.48 5.76 -18.52
C ASP A 36 -23.96 5.13 -17.22
N THR A 37 -22.66 5.31 -16.98
CA THR A 37 -21.98 4.82 -15.80
C THR A 37 -22.42 5.60 -14.56
N ILE A 38 -22.70 4.88 -13.47
CA ILE A 38 -22.98 5.49 -12.18
C ILE A 38 -21.67 6.04 -11.61
N ILE A 39 -21.63 7.34 -11.32
CA ILE A 39 -20.48 7.97 -10.64
C ILE A 39 -20.70 7.84 -9.14
N PHE A 40 -19.93 6.97 -8.50
CA PHE A 40 -19.97 6.79 -7.05
C PHE A 40 -19.08 7.87 -6.37
N PRO A 41 -19.54 8.44 -5.25
CA PRO A 41 -18.73 9.38 -4.49
C PRO A 41 -17.52 8.68 -3.86
N GLU A 42 -16.42 9.42 -3.73
CA GLU A 42 -15.24 8.91 -3.06
C GLU A 42 -15.47 8.78 -1.54
N PRO A 43 -14.95 7.72 -0.90
CA PRO A 43 -15.07 7.54 0.53
C PRO A 43 -14.33 8.63 1.31
N VAL A 44 -14.88 9.05 2.45
CA VAL A 44 -14.37 10.18 3.23
C VAL A 44 -13.86 9.79 4.62
N VAL A 45 -14.13 8.57 5.09
CA VAL A 45 -13.69 8.07 6.40
C VAL A 45 -12.86 6.83 6.22
N ASN A 46 -11.74 6.76 6.95
CA ASN A 46 -10.82 5.64 6.95
C ASN A 46 -10.75 5.03 8.35
N ALA A 47 -10.71 3.71 8.42
CA ALA A 47 -10.47 2.96 9.65
C ALA A 47 -9.57 1.75 9.35
N THR A 48 -8.83 1.28 10.34
CA THR A 48 -8.17 -0.02 10.25
C THR A 48 -9.13 -1.12 10.62
N ILE A 49 -8.95 -2.29 10.02
CA ILE A 49 -9.68 -3.50 10.39
C ILE A 49 -8.69 -4.64 10.58
N GLU A 50 -8.84 -5.36 11.68
CA GLU A 50 -8.01 -6.51 12.03
C GLU A 50 -8.91 -7.64 12.55
N PRO A 51 -8.63 -8.92 12.26
CA PRO A 51 -9.34 -10.02 12.87
C PRO A 51 -8.94 -10.14 14.35
N LYS A 52 -9.84 -10.63 15.19
CA LYS A 52 -9.48 -10.89 16.60
C LYS A 52 -8.51 -12.06 16.77
N LEU A 53 -8.52 -13.01 15.85
CA LEU A 53 -7.64 -14.18 15.83
C LEU A 53 -6.74 -14.12 14.59
N THR A 54 -5.45 -14.36 14.78
CA THR A 54 -4.45 -14.30 13.69
C THR A 54 -4.73 -15.30 12.56
N VAL A 55 -5.33 -16.45 12.88
CA VAL A 55 -5.71 -17.47 11.88
C VAL A 55 -6.80 -17.04 10.91
N ASP A 56 -7.47 -15.93 11.18
CA ASP A 56 -8.58 -15.42 10.39
C ASP A 56 -8.17 -14.34 9.36
N HIS A 57 -6.87 -14.06 9.17
CA HIS A 57 -6.41 -13.01 8.23
C HIS A 57 -6.84 -13.30 6.80
N ASP A 58 -6.49 -14.47 6.28
CA ASP A 58 -6.81 -14.84 4.88
C ASP A 58 -8.33 -14.82 4.65
N LYS A 59 -9.10 -15.27 5.63
CA LYS A 59 -10.55 -15.23 5.58
C LYS A 59 -11.09 -13.80 5.60
N LEU A 60 -10.47 -12.91 6.38
CA LEU A 60 -10.86 -11.50 6.39
C LEU A 60 -10.64 -10.86 5.03
N ASP A 61 -9.50 -11.11 4.39
CA ASP A 61 -9.16 -10.54 3.08
C ASP A 61 -10.14 -10.98 2.00
N GLU A 62 -10.51 -12.28 1.98
CA GLU A 62 -11.55 -12.79 1.07
C GLU A 62 -12.91 -12.11 1.30
N VAL A 63 -13.31 -11.97 2.57
CA VAL A 63 -14.58 -11.34 2.93
C VAL A 63 -14.60 -9.86 2.57
N LEU A 64 -13.51 -9.15 2.84
CA LEU A 64 -13.38 -7.73 2.49
C LEU A 64 -13.45 -7.55 0.97
N ALA A 65 -12.71 -8.37 0.18
CA ALA A 65 -12.77 -8.32 -1.27
C ALA A 65 -14.21 -8.52 -1.79
N LYS A 66 -14.97 -9.45 -1.19
CA LYS A 66 -16.38 -9.63 -1.52
C LYS A 66 -17.21 -8.39 -1.19
N MET A 67 -17.05 -7.80 -0.01
CA MET A 67 -17.77 -6.57 0.36
C MET A 67 -17.46 -5.41 -0.61
N ALA A 68 -16.20 -5.26 -1.01
CA ALA A 68 -15.79 -4.23 -1.98
C ALA A 68 -16.37 -4.46 -3.39
N SER A 69 -16.59 -5.71 -3.79
CA SER A 69 -17.25 -6.02 -5.07
C SER A 69 -18.75 -5.70 -5.05
N GLU A 70 -19.38 -5.76 -3.88
CA GLU A 70 -20.81 -5.45 -3.70
C GLU A 70 -21.07 -3.93 -3.58
N ASP A 71 -20.12 -3.19 -2.99
CA ASP A 71 -20.28 -1.77 -2.71
C ASP A 71 -19.09 -0.95 -3.26
N PRO A 72 -19.27 -0.23 -4.38
CA PRO A 72 -18.23 0.61 -4.98
C PRO A 72 -17.78 1.79 -4.12
N THR A 73 -18.53 2.17 -3.08
CA THR A 73 -18.18 3.23 -2.13
C THR A 73 -17.34 2.72 -0.95
N PHE A 74 -17.15 1.40 -0.86
CA PHE A 74 -16.28 0.75 0.10
C PHE A 74 -14.95 0.38 -0.57
N LYS A 75 -13.83 0.91 -0.06
CA LYS A 75 -12.49 0.64 -0.60
C LYS A 75 -11.61 -0.01 0.46
N ILE A 76 -10.69 -0.84 0.00
CA ILE A 76 -9.71 -1.53 0.83
C ILE A 76 -8.32 -1.14 0.33
N ASN A 77 -7.44 -0.84 1.25
CA ASN A 77 -6.04 -0.57 0.96
C ASN A 77 -5.16 -1.17 2.06
N GLU A 78 -4.04 -1.74 1.69
CA GLU A 78 -3.01 -2.17 2.63
C GLU A 78 -1.93 -1.09 2.72
N ASP A 79 -1.69 -0.59 3.92
CA ASP A 79 -0.59 0.34 4.15
C ASP A 79 0.72 -0.44 4.27
N THR A 80 1.52 -0.38 3.22
CA THR A 80 2.81 -1.08 3.14
C THR A 80 3.83 -0.66 4.20
N ASN A 81 3.67 0.51 4.83
CA ASN A 81 4.59 0.99 5.86
C ASN A 81 4.20 0.46 7.25
N THR A 82 2.91 0.30 7.50
CA THR A 82 2.40 -0.14 8.81
C THR A 82 1.91 -1.59 8.81
N GLY A 83 1.73 -2.20 7.63
CA GLY A 83 1.14 -3.52 7.44
C GLY A 83 -0.33 -3.58 7.86
N GLN A 84 -1.02 -2.43 7.96
CA GLN A 84 -2.41 -2.39 8.38
C GLN A 84 -3.36 -2.43 7.19
N THR A 85 -4.41 -3.23 7.29
CA THR A 85 -5.53 -3.19 6.36
C THR A 85 -6.42 -1.99 6.70
N ILE A 86 -6.50 -1.05 5.77
CA ILE A 86 -7.31 0.17 5.87
C ILE A 86 -8.56 0.00 5.03
N ILE A 87 -9.71 0.20 5.66
CA ILE A 87 -11.00 0.25 5.00
C ILE A 87 -11.48 1.71 4.92
N SER A 88 -12.07 2.08 3.80
CA SER A 88 -12.56 3.42 3.53
C SER A 88 -14.04 3.35 3.16
N GLY A 89 -14.84 4.27 3.68
CA GLY A 89 -16.28 4.31 3.47
C GLY A 89 -16.86 5.72 3.56
N MET A 90 -18.14 5.84 3.33
CA MET A 90 -18.87 7.12 3.27
C MET A 90 -19.08 7.76 4.66
N GLY A 91 -18.83 7.03 5.74
CA GLY A 91 -18.99 7.52 7.10
C GLY A 91 -18.73 6.43 8.14
N GLU A 92 -18.63 6.81 9.41
CA GLU A 92 -18.39 5.87 10.51
C GLU A 92 -19.49 4.81 10.60
N LEU A 93 -20.76 5.21 10.48
CA LEU A 93 -21.88 4.28 10.48
C LEU A 93 -21.82 3.28 9.32
N HIS A 94 -21.38 3.70 8.13
CA HIS A 94 -21.19 2.81 6.99
C HIS A 94 -20.18 1.71 7.32
N LEU A 95 -19.02 2.09 7.87
CA LEU A 95 -18.00 1.12 8.27
C LEU A 95 -18.45 0.21 9.41
N GLU A 96 -19.25 0.72 10.35
CA GLU A 96 -19.85 -0.11 11.41
C GLU A 96 -20.84 -1.14 10.87
N VAL A 97 -21.67 -0.76 9.89
CA VAL A 97 -22.59 -1.68 9.22
C VAL A 97 -21.81 -2.78 8.49
N ILE A 98 -20.75 -2.44 7.78
CA ILE A 98 -19.89 -3.43 7.12
C ILE A 98 -19.27 -4.39 8.15
N ARG A 99 -18.73 -3.90 9.25
CA ARG A 99 -18.19 -4.73 10.33
C ARG A 99 -19.26 -5.69 10.90
N GLU A 100 -20.47 -5.19 11.09
CA GLU A 100 -21.57 -6.02 11.62
C GLU A 100 -22.02 -7.08 10.60
N ARG A 101 -22.02 -6.76 9.30
CA ARG A 101 -22.26 -7.75 8.23
C ARG A 101 -21.18 -8.83 8.23
N ILE A 102 -19.89 -8.45 8.32
CA ILE A 102 -18.77 -9.40 8.42
C ILE A 102 -18.98 -10.36 9.60
N ARG A 103 -19.41 -9.84 10.75
CA ARG A 103 -19.69 -10.66 11.92
C ARG A 103 -20.85 -11.62 11.72
N ARG A 104 -21.97 -11.14 11.15
CA ARG A 104 -23.20 -11.91 11.02
C ARG A 104 -23.18 -12.92 9.88
N GLU A 105 -22.70 -12.50 8.71
CA GLU A 105 -22.75 -13.32 7.50
C GLU A 105 -21.58 -14.32 7.45
N PHE A 106 -20.41 -13.96 7.96
CA PHE A 106 -19.20 -14.77 7.87
C PHE A 106 -18.70 -15.31 9.21
N ASN A 107 -19.40 -14.99 10.31
CA ASN A 107 -19.01 -15.36 11.68
C ASN A 107 -17.56 -14.98 12.01
N LEU A 108 -17.12 -13.79 11.56
CA LEU A 108 -15.76 -13.29 11.71
C LEU A 108 -15.77 -12.09 12.64
N ASN A 109 -15.07 -12.22 13.78
CA ASN A 109 -14.96 -11.14 14.75
C ASN A 109 -13.77 -10.26 14.41
N THR A 110 -14.01 -8.96 14.20
CA THR A 110 -13.00 -7.99 13.85
C THR A 110 -12.92 -6.86 14.88
N LYS A 111 -11.77 -6.18 14.90
CA LYS A 111 -11.56 -4.93 15.61
C LYS A 111 -11.38 -3.82 14.56
N MET A 112 -11.98 -2.67 14.81
CA MET A 112 -11.73 -1.45 14.04
C MET A 112 -10.95 -0.46 14.90
N GLY A 113 -10.07 0.29 14.26
CA GLY A 113 -9.23 1.29 14.90
C GLY A 113 -8.92 2.46 13.98
N LYS A 114 -8.18 3.43 14.50
CA LYS A 114 -7.66 4.53 13.68
C LYS A 114 -6.37 4.08 12.98
N PRO A 115 -6.14 4.48 11.71
CA PRO A 115 -4.88 4.22 11.03
C PRO A 115 -3.70 4.78 11.82
N ARG A 116 -2.61 4.04 11.87
CA ARG A 116 -1.36 4.51 12.46
C ARG A 116 -0.71 5.48 11.49
N VAL A 117 -0.08 6.51 12.02
CA VAL A 117 0.73 7.43 11.22
C VAL A 117 2.13 6.83 11.08
N ALA A 118 2.54 6.55 9.85
CA ALA A 118 3.92 6.15 9.56
C ALA A 118 4.79 7.42 9.56
N TYR A 119 5.67 7.53 10.54
CA TYR A 119 6.66 8.59 10.59
C TYR A 119 7.89 8.20 9.78
N HIS A 120 8.46 9.19 9.10
CA HIS A 120 9.71 9.05 8.36
C HIS A 120 10.61 10.24 8.67
N GLU A 121 11.91 10.01 8.58
CA GLU A 121 12.90 11.07 8.63
C GLU A 121 13.31 11.52 7.22
N THR A 122 13.83 12.72 7.10
CA THR A 122 14.40 13.22 5.85
C THR A 122 15.43 14.31 6.15
N VAL A 123 16.30 14.58 5.20
CA VAL A 123 17.24 15.72 5.27
C VAL A 123 16.59 16.97 4.67
N ARG A 124 16.94 18.13 5.20
CA ARG A 124 16.44 19.43 4.72
C ARG A 124 17.43 20.20 3.88
N ILE A 125 18.71 19.99 4.15
CA ILE A 125 19.84 20.64 3.48
C ILE A 125 20.84 19.57 3.05
N ALA A 126 21.59 19.84 1.99
CA ALA A 126 22.71 19.00 1.60
C ALA A 126 23.82 19.06 2.65
N ALA A 127 24.39 17.92 2.95
CA ALA A 127 25.52 17.79 3.86
C ALA A 127 26.48 16.71 3.36
N GLU A 128 27.78 16.93 3.57
CA GLU A 128 28.84 15.98 3.26
C GLU A 128 29.31 15.30 4.54
N GLY A 129 29.57 14.01 4.46
CA GLY A 129 30.15 13.22 5.53
C GLY A 129 31.25 12.32 5.00
N GLU A 130 32.31 12.17 5.81
CA GLU A 130 33.48 11.34 5.54
C GLU A 130 33.64 10.34 6.68
N GLU A 131 33.84 9.06 6.32
CA GLU A 131 34.09 7.99 7.31
C GLU A 131 35.17 7.04 6.79
N GLU A 132 36.07 6.66 7.69
CA GLU A 132 37.11 5.67 7.48
C GLU A 132 36.92 4.48 8.41
N TYR A 133 36.73 3.31 7.84
CA TYR A 133 36.57 2.07 8.58
C TYR A 133 37.81 1.20 8.46
N ILE A 134 38.44 0.90 9.60
CA ILE A 134 39.60 0.00 9.70
C ILE A 134 39.27 -1.14 10.68
N LYS A 135 39.27 -2.37 10.19
CA LYS A 135 39.11 -3.56 11.03
C LYS A 135 40.26 -4.51 10.84
N GLN A 136 40.95 -4.83 11.93
CA GLN A 136 41.97 -5.86 11.97
C GLN A 136 41.38 -7.11 12.64
N ALA A 137 41.23 -8.20 11.89
CA ALA A 137 40.73 -9.46 12.40
C ALA A 137 41.47 -10.64 11.76
N ALA A 138 42.07 -11.52 12.58
CA ALA A 138 42.63 -12.80 12.18
C ALA A 138 43.55 -12.76 10.94
N GLY A 139 44.45 -11.77 10.85
CA GLY A 139 45.43 -11.65 9.78
C GLY A 139 44.92 -11.07 8.47
N LYS A 140 43.67 -10.59 8.44
CA LYS A 140 43.11 -9.81 7.31
C LYS A 140 42.75 -8.40 7.76
N ASN A 141 43.37 -7.41 7.15
CA ASN A 141 42.99 -6.02 7.33
C ASN A 141 41.88 -5.66 6.36
N GLN A 142 40.79 -5.17 6.89
CA GLN A 142 39.72 -4.57 6.09
C GLN A 142 39.82 -3.06 6.24
N HIS A 143 39.81 -2.35 5.14
CA HIS A 143 39.87 -0.90 5.08
C HIS A 143 38.82 -0.41 4.10
N GLY A 144 38.02 0.54 4.51
CA GLY A 144 37.06 1.24 3.68
C GLY A 144 37.05 2.71 4.03
N HIS A 145 37.13 3.55 3.03
CA HIS A 145 37.04 5.00 3.19
C HIS A 145 36.00 5.54 2.19
N VAL A 146 35.07 6.33 2.67
CA VAL A 146 34.00 6.86 1.84
C VAL A 146 33.70 8.32 2.20
N VAL A 147 33.48 9.13 1.18
CA VAL A 147 32.97 10.49 1.30
C VAL A 147 31.61 10.51 0.59
N LEU A 148 30.58 10.91 1.29
CA LEU A 148 29.19 10.92 0.81
C LEU A 148 28.59 12.29 0.99
N GLU A 149 27.88 12.75 -0.03
CA GLU A 149 26.99 13.89 0.06
C GLU A 149 25.55 13.38 0.13
N VAL A 150 24.81 13.79 1.15
CA VAL A 150 23.40 13.49 1.32
C VAL A 150 22.62 14.77 1.07
N ALA A 151 21.64 14.72 0.16
CA ALA A 151 20.84 15.88 -0.21
C ALA A 151 19.35 15.52 -0.30
N PRO A 152 18.43 16.46 0.00
CA PRO A 152 17.00 16.22 -0.15
C PRO A 152 16.61 16.08 -1.61
N LEU A 153 15.80 15.08 -1.95
CA LEU A 153 15.22 14.96 -3.29
C LEU A 153 14.29 16.13 -3.58
N GLN A 154 14.39 16.69 -4.80
CA GLN A 154 13.54 17.78 -5.23
C GLN A 154 12.07 17.34 -5.36
N ARG A 155 11.14 18.29 -5.24
CA ARG A 155 9.68 18.02 -5.22
C ARG A 155 9.18 17.23 -6.45
N ARG A 156 9.83 17.35 -7.60
CA ARG A 156 9.52 16.60 -8.83
C ARG A 156 10.04 15.16 -8.84
N GLU A 157 11.00 14.85 -7.99
CA GLU A 157 11.69 13.56 -7.89
C GLU A 157 11.15 12.70 -6.75
N LYS A 158 10.14 13.17 -5.99
CA LYS A 158 9.54 12.47 -4.84
C LYS A 158 8.71 11.23 -5.18
N GLN A 159 8.72 10.78 -6.43
CA GLN A 159 8.22 9.45 -6.79
C GLN A 159 9.17 8.34 -6.32
N GLU A 160 10.44 8.65 -6.18
CA GLU A 160 11.45 7.75 -5.61
C GLU A 160 11.71 8.11 -4.15
N LYS A 161 11.78 7.12 -3.28
CA LYS A 161 12.10 7.33 -1.86
C LYS A 161 13.60 7.52 -1.62
N PHE A 162 14.44 7.03 -2.54
CA PHE A 162 15.91 7.05 -2.48
C PHE A 162 16.49 7.10 -3.87
N ARG A 163 17.57 7.88 -4.04
CA ARG A 163 18.32 7.93 -5.28
C ARG A 163 19.84 7.97 -5.03
N PHE A 164 20.54 6.94 -5.46
CA PHE A 164 21.98 6.90 -5.42
C PHE A 164 22.59 7.45 -6.72
N LYS A 165 23.57 8.35 -6.60
CA LYS A 165 24.38 8.88 -7.70
C LYS A 165 25.86 8.79 -7.34
N THR A 166 26.70 8.47 -8.29
CA THR A 166 28.15 8.52 -8.12
C THR A 166 28.77 9.53 -9.07
N THR A 167 29.73 10.32 -8.58
CA THR A 167 30.54 11.22 -9.37
C THR A 167 31.87 10.58 -9.78
N ILE A 168 32.20 9.40 -9.24
CA ILE A 168 33.45 8.69 -9.48
C ILE A 168 33.33 7.96 -10.82
N LYS A 169 34.39 8.08 -11.63
CA LYS A 169 34.44 7.39 -12.93
C LYS A 169 34.62 5.88 -12.72
N PRO A 170 33.96 5.02 -13.55
CA PRO A 170 34.05 3.56 -13.42
C PRO A 170 35.45 2.97 -13.55
N GLN A 171 36.40 3.75 -14.11
CA GLN A 171 37.81 3.35 -14.23
C GLN A 171 38.58 3.45 -12.90
N ILE A 172 38.03 4.15 -11.91
CA ILE A 172 38.69 4.39 -10.61
C ILE A 172 38.28 3.35 -9.60
N ILE A 173 36.97 3.01 -9.56
CA ILE A 173 36.41 2.00 -8.65
C ILE A 173 35.58 0.98 -9.46
N PRO A 174 35.76 -0.34 -9.27
CA PRO A 174 34.95 -1.36 -9.90
C PRO A 174 33.46 -1.22 -9.56
N VAL A 175 32.57 -1.56 -10.49
CA VAL A 175 31.11 -1.41 -10.38
C VAL A 175 30.54 -2.17 -9.17
N ASP A 176 31.18 -3.25 -8.76
CA ASP A 176 30.73 -4.05 -7.60
C ASP A 176 30.77 -3.27 -6.28
N PHE A 177 31.70 -2.32 -6.15
CA PHE A 177 31.77 -1.46 -4.98
C PHE A 177 30.59 -0.49 -4.90
N TYR A 178 30.07 -0.01 -6.04
CA TYR A 178 28.90 0.88 -6.04
C TYR A 178 27.66 0.17 -5.50
N LYS A 179 27.49 -1.11 -5.86
CA LYS A 179 26.39 -1.92 -5.32
C LYS A 179 26.50 -2.14 -3.82
N ALA A 180 27.70 -2.37 -3.33
CA ALA A 180 27.95 -2.52 -1.90
C ALA A 180 27.68 -1.22 -1.12
N ILE A 181 28.11 -0.06 -1.66
CA ILE A 181 27.83 1.26 -1.08
C ILE A 181 26.32 1.53 -1.08
N GLU A 182 25.63 1.30 -2.20
CA GLU A 182 24.19 1.51 -2.30
C GLU A 182 23.41 0.61 -1.31
N LEU A 183 23.84 -0.63 -1.14
CA LEU A 183 23.24 -1.55 -0.17
C LEU A 183 23.44 -1.05 1.26
N GLY A 184 24.67 -0.67 1.61
CA GLY A 184 24.98 -0.11 2.93
C GLY A 184 24.21 1.18 3.23
N LEU A 185 24.01 2.04 2.22
CA LEU A 185 23.17 3.23 2.37
C LEU A 185 21.71 2.87 2.64
N LYS A 186 21.14 1.91 1.92
CA LYS A 186 19.77 1.44 2.14
C LYS A 186 19.59 0.88 3.54
N GLU A 187 20.54 0.06 4.00
CA GLU A 187 20.54 -0.48 5.37
C GLU A 187 20.62 0.63 6.43
N ALA A 188 21.50 1.61 6.22
CA ALA A 188 21.63 2.76 7.13
C ALA A 188 20.37 3.64 7.18
N MET A 189 19.64 3.71 6.08
CA MET A 189 18.38 4.47 6.00
C MET A 189 17.19 3.79 6.68
N GLU A 190 17.27 2.51 7.01
CA GLU A 190 16.19 1.82 7.73
C GLU A 190 15.97 2.37 9.15
N VAL A 191 17.03 2.95 9.74
CA VAL A 191 16.99 3.52 11.09
C VAL A 191 17.55 4.93 11.07
N GLY A 192 16.67 5.91 11.10
CA GLY A 192 17.06 7.33 11.13
C GLY A 192 17.69 7.76 12.45
N VAL A 193 18.45 8.84 12.41
CA VAL A 193 19.29 9.33 13.50
C VAL A 193 18.50 10.12 14.56
N LEU A 194 17.38 10.74 14.19
CA LEU A 194 16.61 11.63 15.08
C LEU A 194 15.71 10.86 16.03
N ALA A 195 14.93 9.94 15.52
CA ALA A 195 13.91 9.22 16.26
C ALA A 195 13.85 7.73 15.89
N GLY A 196 14.75 7.24 15.04
CA GLY A 196 14.83 5.86 14.61
C GLY A 196 13.81 5.49 13.54
N TYR A 197 13.16 6.46 12.90
CA TYR A 197 12.26 6.18 11.78
C TYR A 197 13.03 6.09 10.46
N PRO A 198 12.53 5.28 9.49
CA PRO A 198 13.18 5.17 8.19
C PRO A 198 13.38 6.52 7.49
N VAL A 199 14.56 6.71 6.91
CA VAL A 199 14.91 7.92 6.16
C VAL A 199 14.43 7.79 4.72
N ILE A 200 13.74 8.81 4.20
CA ILE A 200 13.22 8.82 2.84
C ILE A 200 13.45 10.17 2.15
N TYR A 201 13.34 10.18 0.83
CA TYR A 201 13.49 11.36 -0.03
C TYR A 201 14.89 11.97 0.00
N VAL A 202 15.92 11.13 -0.09
CA VAL A 202 17.33 11.47 -0.12
C VAL A 202 18.06 10.85 -1.30
#